data_2b1f0d1c1645a0d74f8fdcecb31ff0bd
#
_entry.id   2b1f0d1c1645a0d74f8fdcecb31ff0bd
#
_cell.length_a   1.000
_cell.length_b   1.000
_cell.length_c   1.000
_cell.angle_alpha   90.00
_cell.angle_beta   90.00
_cell.angle_gamma   90.00
#
_symmetry.space_group_name_H-M   'P 1'
#
loop_
_entity.id
_entity.type
_entity.pdbx_description
1 polymer ?
#
loop_
_entity_poly.entity_id
_entity_poly.type
_entity_poly.pdbx_seq_one_letter_code
_entity_poly.pdbx_strand_id
1 'polypeptide(L)'
;MTGEATSLVLRWGVDERGAFREERSLVFPLLRTVPNDTHASLVFRMATDIPSLLSVDGFALQSETVEQVRFDGVMEVRSTWRTGRSKLGLVSDYASEPAVTMTRTIFPSRTLPLTCERYVLRNGSPNRTRTIYIPEYMQTFETDPAKGVEGSYVLRADISGSGRFEVAPGDSVAFDAVFQAYRKGENPRRPDVAAELAARRAFIREDIGHSLVLETPDSVLNTAFHFSKLRAAESIIRTRGGYMHAPGGEVFYAAVWTNDQCEYVIPFFPFLGYATANESAINTFRHFARFMNADYRPLPSSIIAEGTDIWNGAGDRGDAAMCANGAARYALARADRTEAEELWPLVEWCLEY
;
A
#
# COMPACT_ATOMS: atom_id res chain seq x y z
N MET A 1 -1.56 -2.42 -3.18
CA MET A 1 -0.27 -2.46 -2.45
C MET A 1 -0.42 -1.80 -1.10
N THR A 2 0.13 -2.37 -0.05
CA THR A 2 -0.05 -1.83 1.30
C THR A 2 1.26 -1.89 2.08
N GLY A 3 1.54 -0.84 2.84
CA GLY A 3 2.52 -0.83 3.91
C GLY A 3 1.81 -0.89 5.28
N GLU A 4 2.54 -0.75 6.37
CA GLU A 4 1.98 -0.83 7.72
C GLU A 4 1.09 0.37 8.10
N ALA A 5 1.27 1.53 7.43
CA ALA A 5 0.60 2.78 7.77
C ALA A 5 -0.18 3.42 6.61
N THR A 6 -0.11 2.87 5.41
CA THR A 6 -0.82 3.36 4.24
C THR A 6 -1.13 2.25 3.25
N SER A 7 -2.25 2.37 2.55
CA SER A 7 -2.61 1.50 1.43
C SER A 7 -2.77 2.34 0.16
N LEU A 8 -2.23 1.83 -0.93
CA LEU A 8 -2.39 2.40 -2.27
C LEU A 8 -3.25 1.46 -3.12
N VAL A 9 -4.41 1.95 -3.53
CA VAL A 9 -5.25 1.30 -4.54
C VAL A 9 -5.05 2.03 -5.85
N LEU A 10 -4.52 1.34 -6.85
CA LEU A 10 -4.35 1.84 -8.21
C LEU A 10 -5.38 1.18 -9.14
N ARG A 11 -6.20 2.00 -9.79
CA ARG A 11 -6.93 1.61 -10.99
C ARG A 11 -6.13 2.10 -12.19
N TRP A 12 -5.77 1.22 -13.08
CA TRP A 12 -4.91 1.57 -14.19
C TRP A 12 -5.30 0.85 -15.49
N GLY A 13 -4.87 1.39 -16.58
CA GLY A 13 -5.01 0.81 -17.91
C GLY A 13 -4.14 1.52 -18.93
N VAL A 14 -4.06 0.97 -20.14
CA VAL A 14 -3.45 1.61 -21.30
C VAL A 14 -4.59 1.97 -22.22
N ASP A 15 -4.72 3.26 -22.56
CA ASP A 15 -5.79 3.73 -23.44
C ASP A 15 -5.53 3.38 -24.91
N GLU A 16 -6.50 3.65 -25.78
CA GLU A 16 -6.44 3.37 -27.25
C GLU A 16 -5.27 4.10 -27.94
N ARG A 17 -4.70 5.13 -27.31
CA ARG A 17 -3.56 5.90 -27.81
C ARG A 17 -2.23 5.36 -27.29
N GLY A 18 -2.27 4.32 -26.45
CA GLY A 18 -1.09 3.70 -25.84
C GLY A 18 -0.59 4.40 -24.60
N ALA A 19 -1.34 5.37 -24.04
CA ALA A 19 -0.94 6.09 -22.83
C ALA A 19 -1.39 5.38 -21.56
N PHE A 20 -0.56 5.41 -20.53
CA PHE A 20 -0.89 4.90 -19.21
C PHE A 20 -1.88 5.84 -18.52
N ARG A 21 -2.96 5.27 -18.03
CA ARG A 21 -3.98 5.97 -17.25
C ARG A 21 -4.05 5.36 -15.87
N GLU A 22 -4.06 6.20 -14.88
CA GLU A 22 -4.12 5.75 -13.50
C GLU A 22 -5.01 6.65 -12.62
N GLU A 23 -5.66 6.03 -11.67
CA GLU A 23 -6.39 6.67 -10.59
C GLU A 23 -5.84 6.14 -9.27
N ARG A 24 -5.37 7.03 -8.39
CA ARG A 24 -4.80 6.70 -7.09
C ARG A 24 -5.82 6.95 -5.99
N SER A 25 -6.09 5.92 -5.19
CA SER A 25 -6.76 6.07 -3.90
C SER A 25 -5.76 5.75 -2.80
N LEU A 26 -5.50 6.72 -1.93
CA LEU A 26 -4.63 6.59 -0.78
C LEU A 26 -5.47 6.38 0.46
N VAL A 27 -5.18 5.34 1.23
CA VAL A 27 -5.89 5.00 2.46
C VAL A 27 -4.94 5.10 3.63
N PHE A 28 -5.35 5.82 4.66
CA PHE A 28 -4.58 6.05 5.88
C PHE A 28 -5.35 5.49 7.09
N PRO A 29 -5.09 4.24 7.48
CA PRO A 29 -5.88 3.53 8.49
C PRO A 29 -5.88 4.20 9.87
N LEU A 30 -4.80 4.90 10.21
CA LEU A 30 -4.63 5.57 11.50
C LEU A 30 -5.21 7.00 11.53
N LEU A 31 -5.64 7.53 10.41
CA LEU A 31 -6.32 8.82 10.32
C LEU A 31 -7.82 8.57 10.20
N ARG A 32 -8.50 8.63 11.33
CA ARG A 32 -9.91 8.21 11.44
C ARG A 32 -10.86 9.37 11.17
N THR A 33 -11.91 9.11 10.38
CA THR A 33 -12.92 10.12 10.02
C THR A 33 -14.19 10.03 10.87
N VAL A 34 -14.47 8.86 11.43
CA VAL A 34 -15.60 8.62 12.34
C VAL A 34 -15.11 7.70 13.46
N PRO A 35 -15.44 7.94 14.73
CA PRO A 35 -15.13 7.03 15.82
C PRO A 35 -16.02 5.78 15.74
N ASN A 36 -15.54 4.67 16.27
CA ASN A 36 -16.29 3.41 16.39
C ASN A 36 -16.87 2.86 15.07
N ASP A 37 -16.18 3.08 13.95
CA ASP A 37 -16.61 2.61 12.64
C ASP A 37 -15.51 1.81 11.96
N THR A 38 -15.87 0.66 11.40
CA THR A 38 -14.93 -0.23 10.71
C THR A 38 -14.38 0.36 9.41
N HIS A 39 -15.11 1.29 8.78
CA HIS A 39 -14.81 1.91 7.49
C HIS A 39 -14.33 3.35 7.59
N ALA A 40 -13.93 3.81 8.73
CA ALA A 40 -13.64 5.22 9.00
C ALA A 40 -12.19 5.64 8.75
N SER A 41 -11.41 4.92 7.97
CA SER A 41 -10.09 5.36 7.54
C SER A 41 -10.20 6.55 6.59
N LEU A 42 -9.24 7.49 6.67
CA LEU A 42 -9.15 8.56 5.69
C LEU A 42 -8.79 7.97 4.32
N VAL A 43 -9.65 8.20 3.34
CA VAL A 43 -9.42 7.83 1.94
C VAL A 43 -9.36 9.09 1.09
N PHE A 44 -8.33 9.21 0.29
CA PHE A 44 -8.13 10.36 -0.58
C PHE A 44 -7.72 9.94 -1.99
N ARG A 45 -8.45 10.48 -2.98
CA ARG A 45 -8.12 10.28 -4.41
C ARG A 45 -7.31 11.46 -4.91
N MET A 46 -6.10 11.20 -5.39
CA MET A 46 -5.22 12.21 -5.95
C MET A 46 -5.12 12.03 -7.48
N ALA A 47 -5.60 13.05 -8.18
CA ALA A 47 -5.62 13.09 -9.65
C ALA A 47 -4.41 13.82 -10.25
N THR A 48 -3.32 14.03 -9.49
CA THR A 48 -2.14 14.73 -10.00
C THR A 48 -1.44 13.90 -11.07
N ASP A 49 -1.41 14.40 -12.28
CA ASP A 49 -0.65 13.82 -13.39
C ASP A 49 0.78 14.40 -13.39
N ILE A 50 1.69 13.71 -12.73
CA ILE A 50 3.08 14.15 -12.56
C ILE A 50 3.81 14.33 -13.92
N PRO A 51 3.70 13.40 -14.90
CA PRO A 51 4.33 13.58 -16.21
C PRO A 51 3.91 14.85 -16.95
N SER A 52 2.66 15.29 -16.79
CA SER A 52 2.17 16.53 -17.45
C SER A 52 2.85 17.81 -16.97
N LEU A 53 3.49 17.77 -15.81
CA LEU A 53 4.23 18.90 -15.24
C LEU A 53 5.61 19.08 -15.87
N LEU A 54 6.14 18.05 -16.55
CA LEU A 54 7.50 18.00 -17.07
C LEU A 54 7.63 18.64 -18.45
N SER A 55 8.82 19.15 -18.74
CA SER A 55 9.15 19.56 -20.11
C SER A 55 10.54 19.09 -20.53
N VAL A 56 10.68 18.88 -21.85
CA VAL A 56 11.94 18.51 -22.49
C VAL A 56 12.21 19.53 -23.61
N ASP A 57 13.39 20.12 -23.62
CA ASP A 57 13.80 21.19 -24.55
C ASP A 57 12.79 22.37 -24.59
N GLY A 58 12.13 22.66 -23.47
CA GLY A 58 11.13 23.72 -23.34
C GLY A 58 9.71 23.32 -23.81
N PHE A 59 9.48 22.09 -24.21
CA PHE A 59 8.18 21.59 -24.64
C PHE A 59 7.60 20.58 -23.63
N ALA A 60 6.30 20.72 -23.30
CA ALA A 60 5.63 19.79 -22.44
C ALA A 60 5.57 18.36 -23.03
N LEU A 61 5.63 17.35 -22.18
CA LEU A 61 5.37 15.96 -22.56
C LEU A 61 3.88 15.80 -22.88
N GLN A 62 3.53 15.28 -24.05
CA GLN A 62 2.14 15.21 -24.50
C GLN A 62 1.67 13.82 -24.94
N SER A 63 2.55 13.03 -25.53
CA SER A 63 2.20 11.69 -26.03
C SER A 63 3.03 10.64 -25.35
N GLU A 64 2.35 9.74 -24.67
CA GLU A 64 2.93 8.55 -24.06
C GLU A 64 2.65 7.33 -24.93
N THR A 65 3.62 6.43 -25.01
CA THR A 65 3.44 5.08 -25.55
C THR A 65 4.05 4.11 -24.55
N VAL A 66 3.19 3.32 -23.90
CA VAL A 66 3.61 2.30 -22.92
C VAL A 66 4.28 1.15 -23.64
N GLU A 67 5.46 0.79 -23.19
CA GLU A 67 6.24 -0.36 -23.68
C GLU A 67 6.04 -1.59 -22.79
N GLN A 68 5.97 -1.37 -21.48
CA GLN A 68 5.88 -2.43 -20.50
C GLN A 68 5.20 -1.95 -19.22
N VAL A 69 4.34 -2.80 -18.67
CA VAL A 69 3.86 -2.70 -17.29
C VAL A 69 4.26 -3.97 -16.57
N ARG A 70 4.90 -3.83 -15.42
CA ARG A 70 5.30 -4.93 -14.55
C ARG A 70 4.75 -4.70 -13.16
N PHE A 71 4.29 -5.76 -12.53
CA PHE A 71 3.82 -5.76 -11.17
C PHE A 71 4.33 -6.99 -10.42
N ASP A 72 5.11 -6.76 -9.37
CA ASP A 72 5.65 -7.80 -8.48
C ASP A 72 5.57 -7.40 -7.00
N GLY A 73 4.56 -6.58 -6.65
CA GLY A 73 4.43 -5.91 -5.35
C GLY A 73 4.93 -4.47 -5.38
N VAL A 74 5.62 -4.09 -6.45
CA VAL A 74 5.92 -2.73 -6.89
C VAL A 74 5.36 -2.61 -8.31
N MET A 75 4.70 -1.51 -8.66
CA MET A 75 4.29 -1.27 -10.03
C MET A 75 5.39 -0.51 -10.77
N GLU A 76 5.81 -1.03 -11.90
CA GLU A 76 6.80 -0.43 -12.77
C GLU A 76 6.22 -0.26 -14.18
N VAL A 77 6.20 0.98 -14.67
CA VAL A 77 5.71 1.33 -16.01
C VAL A 77 6.87 1.94 -16.80
N ARG A 78 7.19 1.34 -17.92
CA ARG A 78 8.14 1.86 -18.88
C ARG A 78 7.41 2.36 -20.11
N SER A 79 7.69 3.60 -20.48
CA SER A 79 7.04 4.26 -21.60
C SER A 79 7.98 5.20 -22.35
N THR A 80 7.69 5.41 -23.63
CA THR A 80 8.33 6.41 -24.48
C THR A 80 7.44 7.64 -24.57
N TRP A 81 8.03 8.80 -24.39
CA TRP A 81 7.32 10.07 -24.43
C TRP A 81 7.78 10.96 -25.57
N ARG A 82 6.81 11.70 -26.15
CA ARG A 82 7.02 12.72 -27.17
C ARG A 82 6.63 14.09 -26.62
N THR A 83 7.29 15.13 -27.12
CA THR A 83 6.96 16.51 -26.77
C THR A 83 5.81 17.04 -27.65
N GLY A 84 5.12 18.07 -27.15
CA GLY A 84 4.12 18.79 -27.91
C GLY A 84 4.72 19.58 -29.07
N ARG A 85 3.87 19.93 -30.03
CA ARG A 85 4.22 20.84 -31.12
C ARG A 85 4.27 22.29 -30.61
N SER A 86 5.16 23.09 -31.17
CA SER A 86 5.16 24.53 -30.92
C SER A 86 3.79 25.17 -31.23
N LYS A 87 3.34 26.09 -30.37
CA LYS A 87 2.11 26.89 -30.59
C LYS A 87 2.17 27.74 -31.89
N LEU A 88 3.34 27.94 -32.49
CA LEU A 88 3.55 28.74 -33.68
C LEU A 88 3.35 27.98 -34.99
N GLY A 89 2.91 26.70 -34.96
CA GLY A 89 2.59 25.93 -36.17
C GLY A 89 3.81 25.55 -37.02
N LEU A 90 5.00 25.93 -36.63
CA LEU A 90 6.23 25.49 -37.30
C LEU A 90 6.42 24.02 -36.94
N VAL A 91 6.25 23.15 -37.90
CA VAL A 91 6.57 21.73 -37.83
C VAL A 91 8.09 21.64 -37.69
N SER A 92 8.60 21.55 -36.46
CA SER A 92 9.94 21.08 -36.28
C SER A 92 9.94 19.57 -36.41
N ASP A 93 10.86 18.98 -37.16
CA ASP A 93 11.06 17.52 -37.28
C ASP A 93 11.26 16.84 -35.91
N TYR A 94 11.47 17.62 -34.89
CA TYR A 94 11.61 17.21 -33.47
C TYR A 94 10.36 16.62 -32.80
N ALA A 95 9.15 16.89 -33.34
CA ALA A 95 7.92 16.32 -32.79
C ALA A 95 7.69 14.85 -33.17
N SER A 96 8.44 14.31 -34.12
CA SER A 96 8.35 12.93 -34.61
C SER A 96 9.25 11.96 -33.82
N GLU A 97 10.34 12.46 -33.24
CA GLU A 97 11.26 11.62 -32.45
C GLU A 97 10.83 11.49 -31.00
N PRO A 98 11.06 10.31 -30.37
CA PRO A 98 10.90 10.16 -28.94
C PRO A 98 11.78 11.16 -28.18
N ALA A 99 11.19 11.92 -27.28
CA ALA A 99 11.93 12.88 -26.47
C ALA A 99 12.77 12.19 -25.39
N VAL A 100 12.10 11.33 -24.61
CA VAL A 100 12.70 10.54 -23.53
C VAL A 100 11.98 9.21 -23.34
N THR A 101 12.69 8.23 -22.79
CA THR A 101 12.06 7.05 -22.18
C THR A 101 11.89 7.34 -20.69
N MET A 102 10.73 7.03 -20.15
CA MET A 102 10.40 7.19 -18.73
C MET A 102 10.17 5.84 -18.08
N THR A 103 10.81 5.60 -16.96
CA THR A 103 10.44 4.51 -16.04
C THR A 103 9.81 5.12 -14.80
N ARG A 104 8.57 4.70 -14.52
CA ARG A 104 7.80 5.10 -13.35
C ARG A 104 7.71 3.91 -12.41
N THR A 105 8.10 4.08 -11.15
CA THR A 105 8.05 3.05 -10.11
C THR A 105 7.14 3.53 -8.99
N ILE A 106 6.03 2.85 -8.74
CA ILE A 106 4.96 3.26 -7.81
C ILE A 106 4.85 2.23 -6.69
N PHE A 107 4.91 2.69 -5.43
CA PHE A 107 4.85 1.80 -4.26
C PHE A 107 4.49 2.56 -2.98
N PRO A 108 3.81 1.92 -2.00
CA PRO A 108 3.66 2.46 -0.66
C PRO A 108 4.95 2.25 0.15
N SER A 109 5.27 3.19 1.05
CA SER A 109 6.30 2.96 2.08
C SER A 109 5.95 1.75 2.93
N ARG A 110 6.98 1.05 3.43
CA ARG A 110 6.75 -0.09 4.34
C ARG A 110 6.13 0.34 5.66
N THR A 111 6.60 1.42 6.25
CA THR A 111 6.28 1.80 7.63
C THR A 111 5.72 3.21 7.79
N LEU A 112 5.89 4.08 6.79
CA LEU A 112 5.46 5.47 6.85
C LEU A 112 4.07 5.65 6.21
N PRO A 113 3.26 6.62 6.65
CA PRO A 113 1.95 6.94 6.06
C PRO A 113 2.12 7.75 4.76
N LEU A 114 2.77 7.13 3.77
CA LEU A 114 3.03 7.76 2.48
C LEU A 114 3.20 6.73 1.36
N THR A 115 2.96 7.22 0.14
CA THR A 115 3.22 6.51 -1.11
C THR A 115 4.27 7.27 -1.90
N CYS A 116 5.17 6.54 -2.55
CA CYS A 116 6.24 7.07 -3.38
C CYS A 116 6.04 6.71 -4.84
N GLU A 117 6.41 7.64 -5.70
CA GLU A 117 6.61 7.41 -7.13
C GLU A 117 7.99 7.91 -7.53
N ARG A 118 8.81 7.01 -8.04
CA ARG A 118 10.13 7.37 -8.58
C ARG A 118 10.07 7.39 -10.08
N TYR A 119 10.57 8.47 -10.65
CA TYR A 119 10.63 8.71 -12.09
C TYR A 119 12.08 8.76 -12.55
N VAL A 120 12.41 8.01 -13.60
CA VAL A 120 13.71 8.05 -14.26
C VAL A 120 13.46 8.38 -15.73
N LEU A 121 13.95 9.55 -16.17
CA LEU A 121 13.89 9.98 -17.55
C LEU A 121 15.25 9.76 -18.20
N ARG A 122 15.28 8.94 -19.23
CA ARG A 122 16.49 8.66 -20.01
C ARG A 122 16.40 9.33 -21.36
N ASN A 123 17.48 10.03 -21.72
CA ASN A 123 17.65 10.55 -23.06
C ASN A 123 17.99 9.42 -24.04
N GLY A 124 17.05 9.08 -24.91
CA GLY A 124 17.21 8.05 -25.93
C GLY A 124 17.83 8.55 -27.25
N SER A 125 18.11 9.85 -27.37
CA SER A 125 18.75 10.41 -28.55
C SER A 125 20.18 9.86 -28.70
N PRO A 126 20.62 9.47 -29.92
CA PRO A 126 21.98 8.95 -30.10
C PRO A 126 23.07 10.02 -30.04
N ASN A 127 22.71 11.28 -30.29
CA ASN A 127 23.74 12.32 -30.51
C ASN A 127 23.35 13.72 -29.98
N ARG A 128 22.21 13.85 -29.28
CA ARG A 128 21.69 15.14 -28.82
C ARG A 128 21.53 15.17 -27.32
N THR A 129 22.13 16.12 -26.64
CA THR A 129 21.82 16.47 -25.25
C THR A 129 20.41 17.05 -25.18
N ARG A 130 19.63 16.64 -24.18
CA ARG A 130 18.28 17.15 -23.90
C ARG A 130 18.27 17.98 -22.62
N THR A 131 17.58 19.08 -22.63
CA THR A 131 17.30 19.85 -21.41
C THR A 131 15.99 19.37 -20.81
N ILE A 132 16.04 18.72 -19.65
CA ILE A 132 14.86 18.24 -18.93
C ILE A 132 14.59 19.20 -17.78
N TYR A 133 13.34 19.71 -17.70
CA TYR A 133 12.90 20.56 -16.62
C TYR A 133 11.87 19.82 -15.75
N ILE A 134 12.19 19.72 -14.46
CA ILE A 134 11.36 19.15 -13.41
C ILE A 134 10.95 20.32 -12.50
N PRO A 135 9.67 20.74 -12.48
CA PRO A 135 9.25 21.90 -11.71
C PRO A 135 9.26 21.62 -10.19
N GLU A 136 9.39 22.66 -9.41
CA GLU A 136 8.96 22.60 -8.02
C GLU A 136 7.45 22.40 -7.99
N TYR A 137 7.00 21.43 -7.21
CA TYR A 137 5.58 21.16 -7.06
C TYR A 137 5.29 20.77 -5.62
N MET A 138 4.28 21.40 -5.06
CA MET A 138 3.70 21.06 -3.77
C MET A 138 2.22 21.44 -3.79
N GLN A 139 1.39 20.48 -3.42
CA GLN A 139 -0.05 20.69 -3.23
C GLN A 139 -0.46 20.14 -1.86
N THR A 140 -1.27 20.88 -1.14
CA THR A 140 -1.81 20.47 0.16
C THR A 140 -3.31 20.69 0.19
N PHE A 141 -3.99 19.76 0.85
CA PHE A 141 -5.41 19.85 1.19
C PHE A 141 -5.56 19.63 2.69
N GLU A 142 -6.41 20.40 3.31
CA GLU A 142 -6.77 20.21 4.70
C GLU A 142 -8.23 19.74 4.79
N THR A 143 -8.47 18.70 5.56
CA THR A 143 -9.83 18.19 5.79
C THR A 143 -10.57 19.09 6.80
N ASP A 144 -11.90 19.09 6.72
CA ASP A 144 -12.74 19.74 7.74
C ASP A 144 -12.47 19.11 9.12
N PRO A 145 -12.16 19.89 10.16
CA PRO A 145 -11.92 19.36 11.50
C PRO A 145 -13.10 18.60 12.10
N ALA A 146 -14.33 18.92 11.69
CA ALA A 146 -15.53 18.22 12.11
C ALA A 146 -15.65 16.80 11.51
N LYS A 147 -14.82 16.49 10.50
CA LYS A 147 -14.78 15.20 9.79
C LYS A 147 -13.55 14.36 10.16
N GLY A 148 -12.90 14.65 11.26
CA GLY A 148 -11.76 13.88 11.74
C GLY A 148 -11.88 13.61 13.23
N VAL A 149 -11.62 12.39 13.66
CA VAL A 149 -11.62 11.99 15.09
C VAL A 149 -10.59 12.80 15.88
N GLU A 150 -9.48 13.14 15.24
CA GLU A 150 -8.39 13.91 15.85
C GLU A 150 -8.26 15.33 15.24
N GLY A 151 -9.37 15.87 14.73
CA GLY A 151 -9.41 17.18 14.06
C GLY A 151 -9.03 17.08 12.58
N SER A 152 -8.42 18.15 12.04
CA SER A 152 -8.03 18.22 10.63
C SER A 152 -6.85 17.32 10.31
N TYR A 153 -6.90 16.73 9.13
CA TYR A 153 -5.78 16.04 8.50
C TYR A 153 -5.28 16.85 7.30
N VAL A 154 -3.98 16.82 7.08
CA VAL A 154 -3.33 17.43 5.93
C VAL A 154 -2.93 16.34 4.96
N LEU A 155 -3.39 16.47 3.72
CA LEU A 155 -2.99 15.64 2.59
C LEU A 155 -2.03 16.44 1.74
N ARG A 156 -0.90 15.84 1.38
CA ARG A 156 0.16 16.53 0.67
C ARG A 156 0.72 15.69 -0.46
N ALA A 157 0.92 16.32 -1.62
CA ALA A 157 1.73 15.83 -2.73
C ALA A 157 2.88 16.80 -2.98
N ASP A 158 4.09 16.30 -3.09
CA ASP A 158 5.26 17.11 -3.44
C ASP A 158 6.28 16.34 -4.28
N ILE A 159 7.05 17.09 -5.09
CA ILE A 159 8.16 16.58 -5.90
C ILE A 159 9.47 16.96 -5.22
N SER A 160 10.41 16.03 -5.18
CA SER A 160 11.82 16.24 -4.84
C SER A 160 12.71 16.01 -6.05
N GLY A 161 13.86 16.68 -6.11
CA GLY A 161 14.75 16.59 -7.27
C GLY A 161 14.34 17.51 -8.42
N SER A 162 13.63 18.61 -8.12
CA SER A 162 13.28 19.67 -9.07
C SER A 162 14.53 20.39 -9.58
N GLY A 163 14.46 20.88 -10.81
CA GLY A 163 15.54 21.63 -11.43
C GLY A 163 15.54 21.54 -12.95
N ARG A 164 16.59 22.09 -13.54
CA ARG A 164 16.88 22.03 -14.97
C ARG A 164 18.14 21.21 -15.19
N PHE A 165 18.06 20.18 -15.98
CA PHE A 165 19.13 19.19 -16.17
C PHE A 165 19.50 19.04 -17.64
N GLU A 166 20.77 19.16 -17.94
CA GLU A 166 21.33 18.81 -19.25
C GLU A 166 21.70 17.32 -19.24
N VAL A 167 20.95 16.52 -19.98
CA VAL A 167 21.07 15.06 -20.01
C VAL A 167 21.71 14.64 -21.35
N ALA A 168 22.93 14.12 -21.31
CA ALA A 168 23.66 13.65 -22.49
C ALA A 168 22.98 12.41 -23.13
N PRO A 169 23.31 12.07 -24.38
CA PRO A 169 22.83 10.85 -25.02
C PRO A 169 23.08 9.61 -24.17
N GLY A 170 22.03 8.84 -23.89
CA GLY A 170 22.08 7.61 -23.08
C GLY A 170 22.06 7.82 -21.56
N ASP A 171 22.29 9.04 -21.07
CA ASP A 171 22.21 9.37 -19.65
C ASP A 171 20.75 9.53 -19.17
N SER A 172 20.58 9.67 -17.86
CA SER A 172 19.27 9.82 -17.24
C SER A 172 19.29 10.80 -16.05
N VAL A 173 18.13 11.36 -15.76
CA VAL A 173 17.85 12.11 -14.54
C VAL A 173 16.71 11.44 -13.80
N ALA A 174 16.75 11.45 -12.46
CA ALA A 174 15.70 10.91 -11.62
C ALA A 174 15.15 11.98 -10.68
N PHE A 175 13.86 11.85 -10.37
CA PHE A 175 13.18 12.63 -9.36
C PHE A 175 12.09 11.79 -8.70
N ASP A 176 11.55 12.26 -7.59
CA ASP A 176 10.57 11.51 -6.82
C ASP A 176 9.35 12.37 -6.50
N ALA A 177 8.16 11.75 -6.51
CA ALA A 177 6.94 12.33 -5.99
C ALA A 177 6.49 11.54 -4.75
N VAL A 178 6.06 12.28 -3.71
CA VAL A 178 5.60 11.72 -2.44
C VAL A 178 4.19 12.20 -2.15
N PHE A 179 3.32 11.25 -1.82
CA PHE A 179 1.93 11.48 -1.44
C PHE A 179 1.74 11.01 0.00
N GLN A 180 1.34 11.89 0.91
CA GLN A 180 1.25 11.61 2.33
C GLN A 180 0.06 12.27 3.00
N ALA A 181 -0.32 11.74 4.18
CA ALA A 181 -1.24 12.42 5.07
C ALA A 181 -0.73 12.37 6.51
N TYR A 182 -1.07 13.40 7.26
CA TYR A 182 -0.68 13.57 8.66
C TYR A 182 -1.67 14.48 9.39
N ARG A 183 -1.63 14.50 10.73
CA ARG A 183 -2.48 15.38 11.54
C ARG A 183 -2.04 16.84 11.38
N LYS A 184 -2.98 17.73 11.38
CA LYS A 184 -2.66 19.18 11.41
C LYS A 184 -1.77 19.51 12.60
N GLY A 185 -0.67 20.24 12.33
CA GLY A 185 0.35 20.56 13.32
C GLY A 185 1.54 19.59 13.35
N GLU A 186 1.45 18.42 12.73
CA GLU A 186 2.60 17.57 12.50
C GLU A 186 3.41 18.06 11.28
N ASN A 187 4.70 17.72 11.25
CA ASN A 187 5.55 18.02 10.11
C ASN A 187 5.41 16.96 9.01
N PRO A 188 5.43 17.36 7.74
CA PRO A 188 5.50 16.43 6.63
C PRO A 188 6.79 15.60 6.69
N ARG A 189 6.70 14.35 6.32
CA ARG A 189 7.85 13.45 6.23
C ARG A 189 8.61 13.71 4.93
N ARG A 190 9.93 13.54 4.99
CA ARG A 190 10.83 13.67 3.83
C ARG A 190 11.62 12.37 3.69
N PRO A 191 11.03 11.34 3.07
CA PRO A 191 11.70 10.06 2.92
C PRO A 191 12.86 10.14 1.93
N ASP A 192 13.84 9.28 2.13
CA ASP A 192 14.72 8.84 1.04
C ASP A 192 13.97 7.79 0.22
N VAL A 193 13.43 8.19 -0.93
CA VAL A 193 12.58 7.34 -1.77
C VAL A 193 13.35 6.15 -2.33
N ALA A 194 14.67 6.26 -2.53
CA ALA A 194 15.49 5.14 -2.96
C ALA A 194 15.62 4.09 -1.85
N ALA A 195 15.81 4.53 -0.60
CA ALA A 195 15.84 3.65 0.56
C ALA A 195 14.47 2.99 0.81
N GLU A 196 13.37 3.73 0.68
CA GLU A 196 12.01 3.19 0.77
C GLU A 196 11.73 2.11 -0.28
N LEU A 197 12.18 2.33 -1.53
CA LEU A 197 12.06 1.34 -2.60
C LEU A 197 12.90 0.09 -2.30
N ALA A 198 14.12 0.27 -1.80
CA ALA A 198 14.99 -0.84 -1.41
C ALA A 198 14.34 -1.66 -0.29
N ALA A 199 13.81 -1.00 0.75
CA ALA A 199 13.10 -1.66 1.84
C ALA A 199 11.84 -2.42 1.35
N ARG A 200 11.07 -1.82 0.43
CA ARG A 200 9.92 -2.48 -0.17
C ARG A 200 10.31 -3.73 -0.97
N ARG A 201 11.36 -3.65 -1.76
CA ARG A 201 11.87 -4.79 -2.54
C ARG A 201 12.47 -5.87 -1.65
N ALA A 202 13.15 -5.51 -0.56
CA ALA A 202 13.64 -6.45 0.44
C ALA A 202 12.49 -7.22 1.08
N PHE A 203 11.46 -6.53 1.54
CA PHE A 203 10.24 -7.16 2.08
C PHE A 203 9.64 -8.19 1.10
N ILE A 204 9.48 -7.83 -0.17
CA ILE A 204 8.89 -8.73 -1.17
C ILE A 204 9.76 -9.96 -1.40
N ARG A 205 11.09 -9.78 -1.50
CA ARG A 205 12.02 -10.88 -1.84
C ARG A 205 12.42 -11.69 -0.63
N GLU A 206 12.76 -11.02 0.47
CA GLU A 206 13.43 -11.63 1.62
C GLU A 206 12.40 -12.10 2.65
N ASP A 207 11.47 -11.23 3.07
CA ASP A 207 10.49 -11.60 4.07
C ASP A 207 9.41 -12.54 3.50
N ILE A 208 8.95 -12.29 2.27
CA ILE A 208 7.84 -13.03 1.68
C ILE A 208 8.32 -14.07 0.66
N GLY A 209 9.28 -13.72 -0.18
CA GLY A 209 9.73 -14.57 -1.28
C GLY A 209 10.40 -15.86 -0.81
N HIS A 210 11.20 -15.79 0.23
CA HIS A 210 11.96 -16.93 0.76
C HIS A 210 11.17 -17.83 1.71
N SER A 211 10.02 -17.40 2.21
CA SER A 211 9.11 -18.25 2.97
C SER A 211 8.40 -19.22 2.04
N LEU A 212 7.78 -20.26 2.55
CA LEU A 212 7.02 -21.31 1.83
C LEU A 212 6.89 -21.08 0.31
N VAL A 213 7.66 -21.81 -0.49
CA VAL A 213 7.69 -21.68 -1.96
C VAL A 213 6.89 -22.84 -2.58
N LEU A 214 6.02 -22.52 -3.54
CA LEU A 214 5.33 -23.50 -4.36
C LEU A 214 6.03 -23.59 -5.72
N GLU A 215 6.52 -24.77 -6.06
CA GLU A 215 7.12 -25.06 -7.36
C GLU A 215 6.33 -26.15 -8.05
N THR A 216 5.62 -25.80 -9.12
CA THR A 216 4.87 -26.73 -9.96
C THR A 216 5.22 -26.48 -11.44
N PRO A 217 4.86 -27.39 -12.35
CA PRO A 217 4.99 -27.14 -13.78
C PRO A 217 4.14 -25.98 -14.29
N ASP A 218 3.12 -25.56 -13.53
CA ASP A 218 2.24 -24.45 -13.87
C ASP A 218 2.74 -23.14 -13.22
N SER A 219 3.32 -22.26 -14.05
CA SER A 219 3.83 -20.96 -13.60
C SER A 219 2.73 -20.01 -13.11
N VAL A 220 1.47 -20.20 -13.53
CA VAL A 220 0.33 -19.40 -13.08
C VAL A 220 0.01 -19.72 -11.63
N LEU A 221 0.00 -21.00 -11.26
CA LEU A 221 -0.19 -21.44 -9.86
C LEU A 221 0.93 -20.92 -8.97
N ASN A 222 2.18 -21.03 -9.42
CA ASN A 222 3.33 -20.56 -8.66
C ASN A 222 3.24 -19.05 -8.41
N THR A 223 2.89 -18.29 -9.44
CA THR A 223 2.70 -16.83 -9.35
C THR A 223 1.52 -16.47 -8.45
N ALA A 224 0.37 -17.11 -8.60
CA ALA A 224 -0.82 -16.89 -7.78
C ALA A 224 -0.54 -17.18 -6.30
N PHE A 225 0.20 -18.23 -5.99
CA PHE A 225 0.60 -18.56 -4.63
C PHE A 225 1.53 -17.52 -4.02
N HIS A 226 2.53 -17.05 -4.78
CA HIS A 226 3.42 -15.97 -4.34
C HIS A 226 2.63 -14.68 -4.03
N PHE A 227 1.73 -14.28 -4.93
CA PHE A 227 0.88 -13.10 -4.70
C PHE A 227 -0.07 -13.27 -3.52
N SER A 228 -0.59 -14.46 -3.27
CA SER A 228 -1.44 -14.73 -2.09
C SER A 228 -0.67 -14.51 -0.79
N LYS A 229 0.59 -14.96 -0.70
CA LYS A 229 1.46 -14.68 0.44
C LYS A 229 1.69 -13.18 0.62
N LEU A 230 2.07 -12.51 -0.46
CA LEU A 230 2.30 -11.06 -0.44
C LEU A 230 1.05 -10.30 0.00
N ARG A 231 -0.12 -10.65 -0.51
CA ARG A 231 -1.39 -10.01 -0.13
C ARG A 231 -1.75 -10.25 1.33
N ALA A 232 -1.55 -11.45 1.85
CA ALA A 232 -1.78 -11.73 3.27
C ALA A 232 -0.87 -10.87 4.16
N ALA A 233 0.41 -10.78 3.84
CA ALA A 233 1.35 -9.94 4.59
C ALA A 233 1.06 -8.43 4.47
N GLU A 234 0.67 -7.96 3.27
CA GLU A 234 0.30 -6.55 3.03
C GLU A 234 -1.00 -6.11 3.72
N SER A 235 -1.85 -7.04 4.12
CA SER A 235 -3.09 -6.72 4.83
C SER A 235 -2.88 -6.49 6.34
N ILE A 236 -1.64 -6.58 6.82
CA ILE A 236 -1.30 -6.31 8.22
C ILE A 236 -0.91 -4.84 8.37
N ILE A 237 -1.63 -4.14 9.21
CA ILE A 237 -1.42 -2.72 9.51
C ILE A 237 -1.02 -2.54 10.97
N ARG A 238 -0.19 -1.52 11.22
CA ARG A 238 0.12 -1.07 12.57
C ARG A 238 -0.99 -0.17 13.07
N THR A 239 -1.59 -0.52 14.19
CA THR A 239 -2.66 0.25 14.82
C THR A 239 -2.28 0.67 16.24
N ARG A 240 -3.14 1.39 16.93
CA ARG A 240 -2.96 1.68 18.37
C ARG A 240 -3.11 0.42 19.22
N GLY A 241 -3.85 -0.56 18.76
CA GLY A 241 -3.99 -1.86 19.39
C GLY A 241 -2.91 -2.88 19.00
N GLY A 242 -1.81 -2.45 18.36
CA GLY A 242 -0.76 -3.31 17.84
C GLY A 242 -0.96 -3.65 16.36
N TYR A 243 -0.24 -4.65 15.88
CA TYR A 243 -0.45 -5.14 14.52
C TYR A 243 -1.79 -5.86 14.39
N MET A 244 -2.54 -5.52 13.36
CA MET A 244 -3.83 -6.12 13.03
C MET A 244 -3.90 -6.43 11.55
N HIS A 245 -4.38 -7.61 11.20
CA HIS A 245 -4.75 -7.92 9.83
C HIS A 245 -6.14 -7.34 9.54
N ALA A 246 -6.26 -6.60 8.44
CA ALA A 246 -7.52 -6.03 7.99
C ALA A 246 -7.77 -6.37 6.52
N PRO A 247 -9.04 -6.57 6.09
CA PRO A 247 -9.35 -7.04 4.73
C PRO A 247 -8.84 -6.15 3.60
N GLY A 248 -8.63 -4.86 3.85
CA GLY A 248 -8.12 -3.92 2.86
C GLY A 248 -9.16 -3.49 1.83
N GLY A 249 -8.66 -2.92 0.71
CA GLY A 249 -9.50 -2.35 -0.34
C GLY A 249 -9.65 -0.83 -0.23
N GLU A 250 -10.39 -0.22 -1.17
CA GLU A 250 -10.56 1.24 -1.23
C GLU A 250 -11.43 1.78 -0.10
N VAL A 251 -12.43 0.99 0.32
CA VAL A 251 -13.21 1.25 1.55
C VAL A 251 -12.60 0.39 2.63
N PHE A 252 -11.48 0.86 3.17
CA PHE A 252 -10.58 0.09 3.99
C PHE A 252 -11.17 -0.19 5.36
N TYR A 253 -11.30 -1.46 5.69
CA TYR A 253 -11.61 -1.88 7.04
C TYR A 253 -10.41 -1.67 7.95
N ALA A 254 -10.57 -0.85 8.97
CA ALA A 254 -9.62 -0.74 10.05
C ALA A 254 -10.14 -1.49 11.28
N ALA A 255 -10.31 -2.78 11.14
CA ALA A 255 -10.83 -3.68 12.17
C ALA A 255 -10.39 -5.12 11.91
N VAL A 256 -10.31 -5.92 12.97
CA VAL A 256 -10.19 -7.39 12.87
C VAL A 256 -11.58 -8.00 13.01
N TRP A 257 -11.90 -8.94 12.11
CA TRP A 257 -13.13 -9.69 12.13
C TRP A 257 -12.85 -11.13 12.57
N THR A 258 -13.64 -11.66 13.52
CA THR A 258 -13.36 -12.95 14.15
C THR A 258 -13.25 -14.08 13.14
N ASN A 259 -14.27 -14.27 12.30
CA ASN A 259 -14.28 -15.36 11.33
C ASN A 259 -13.21 -15.19 10.24
N ASP A 260 -13.05 -13.99 9.67
CA ASP A 260 -12.02 -13.76 8.64
C ASP A 260 -10.61 -14.06 9.16
N GLN A 261 -10.34 -13.72 10.43
CA GLN A 261 -9.05 -13.99 11.06
C GLN A 261 -8.87 -15.46 11.38
N CYS A 262 -9.85 -16.04 12.06
CA CYS A 262 -9.72 -17.37 12.66
C CYS A 262 -9.85 -18.49 11.63
N GLU A 263 -10.68 -18.33 10.59
CA GLU A 263 -10.94 -19.36 9.61
C GLU A 263 -9.86 -19.41 8.51
N TYR A 264 -9.44 -18.25 8.00
CA TYR A 264 -8.59 -18.18 6.80
C TYR A 264 -7.16 -17.77 7.09
N VAL A 265 -6.96 -16.62 7.72
CA VAL A 265 -5.70 -15.89 7.68
C VAL A 265 -4.74 -16.34 8.75
N ILE A 266 -5.16 -16.35 10.01
CA ILE A 266 -4.27 -16.66 11.14
C ILE A 266 -3.70 -18.07 11.06
N PRO A 267 -4.46 -19.13 10.71
CA PRO A 267 -3.89 -20.45 10.53
C PRO A 267 -2.86 -20.56 9.40
N PHE A 268 -2.85 -19.61 8.47
CA PHE A 268 -1.88 -19.56 7.38
C PHE A 268 -0.59 -18.81 7.77
N PHE A 269 -0.64 -17.86 8.69
CA PHE A 269 0.49 -17.01 9.05
C PHE A 269 1.76 -17.73 9.50
N PRO A 270 1.72 -18.84 10.27
CA PRO A 270 2.92 -19.60 10.60
C PRO A 270 3.70 -20.08 9.37
N PHE A 271 3.00 -20.42 8.28
CA PHE A 271 3.61 -20.87 7.04
C PHE A 271 4.23 -19.73 6.22
N LEU A 272 3.83 -18.49 6.43
CA LEU A 272 4.49 -17.34 5.80
C LEU A 272 5.93 -17.15 6.30
N GLY A 273 6.27 -17.61 7.51
CA GLY A 273 7.57 -17.33 8.12
C GLY A 273 7.80 -15.83 8.43
N TYR A 274 6.77 -14.99 8.31
CA TYR A 274 6.84 -13.56 8.50
C TYR A 274 6.46 -13.21 9.95
N ALA A 275 7.44 -12.66 10.71
CA ALA A 275 7.28 -12.43 12.15
C ALA A 275 6.09 -11.52 12.48
N THR A 276 5.90 -10.44 11.73
CA THR A 276 4.78 -9.50 11.92
C THR A 276 3.41 -10.17 11.73
N ALA A 277 3.33 -11.22 10.87
CA ALA A 277 2.09 -11.97 10.69
C ALA A 277 1.75 -12.76 11.96
N ASN A 278 2.72 -13.44 12.56
CA ASN A 278 2.53 -14.17 13.81
C ASN A 278 2.22 -13.21 14.97
N GLU A 279 2.89 -12.06 15.03
CA GLU A 279 2.59 -11.03 16.03
C GLU A 279 1.15 -10.51 15.88
N SER A 280 0.68 -10.26 14.67
CA SER A 280 -0.71 -9.84 14.43
C SER A 280 -1.72 -10.92 14.80
N ALA A 281 -1.39 -12.19 14.63
CA ALA A 281 -2.22 -13.31 15.02
C ALA A 281 -2.42 -13.39 16.55
N ILE A 282 -1.31 -13.42 17.28
CA ILE A 282 -1.36 -13.44 18.77
C ILE A 282 -2.09 -12.19 19.28
N ASN A 283 -1.80 -11.01 18.72
CA ASN A 283 -2.46 -9.79 19.11
C ASN A 283 -3.98 -9.84 18.89
N THR A 284 -4.43 -10.43 17.79
CA THR A 284 -5.85 -10.65 17.51
C THR A 284 -6.51 -11.51 18.59
N PHE A 285 -5.91 -12.62 18.96
CA PHE A 285 -6.45 -13.49 20.01
C PHE A 285 -6.43 -12.80 21.39
N ARG A 286 -5.40 -12.02 21.71
CA ARG A 286 -5.37 -11.17 22.91
C ARG A 286 -6.52 -10.17 22.96
N HIS A 287 -6.87 -9.59 21.81
CA HIS A 287 -8.01 -8.68 21.72
C HIS A 287 -9.33 -9.41 22.02
N PHE A 288 -9.56 -10.58 21.48
CA PHE A 288 -10.77 -11.37 21.75
C PHE A 288 -10.81 -11.91 23.19
N ALA A 289 -9.67 -12.35 23.73
CA ALA A 289 -9.57 -12.87 25.10
C ALA A 289 -10.01 -11.87 26.18
N ARG A 290 -9.92 -10.55 25.91
CA ARG A 290 -10.41 -9.53 26.84
C ARG A 290 -11.93 -9.54 27.05
N PHE A 291 -12.66 -10.20 26.17
CA PHE A 291 -14.13 -10.30 26.24
C PHE A 291 -14.60 -11.59 26.86
N MET A 292 -13.71 -12.51 27.26
CA MET A 292 -14.08 -13.67 28.07
C MET A 292 -14.78 -13.20 29.36
N ASN A 293 -15.85 -13.84 29.73
CA ASN A 293 -16.65 -13.46 30.90
C ASN A 293 -17.28 -14.70 31.54
N ALA A 294 -17.64 -14.59 32.80
CA ALA A 294 -18.18 -15.70 33.60
C ALA A 294 -19.60 -16.13 33.16
N ASP A 295 -20.33 -15.25 32.47
CA ASP A 295 -21.70 -15.52 32.02
C ASP A 295 -21.72 -16.13 30.59
N TYR A 296 -20.55 -16.37 30.00
CA TYR A 296 -20.42 -16.87 28.62
C TYR A 296 -21.23 -16.05 27.61
N ARG A 297 -21.17 -14.69 27.71
CA ARG A 297 -21.76 -13.82 26.68
C ARG A 297 -20.92 -13.86 25.40
N PRO A 298 -21.58 -13.70 24.23
CA PRO A 298 -20.89 -13.76 22.95
C PRO A 298 -19.67 -12.86 22.86
N LEU A 299 -18.61 -13.33 22.18
CA LEU A 299 -17.50 -12.49 21.75
C LEU A 299 -17.97 -11.47 20.71
N PRO A 300 -17.36 -10.29 20.62
CA PRO A 300 -17.66 -9.35 19.55
C PRO A 300 -17.29 -9.93 18.19
N SER A 301 -18.08 -9.64 17.17
CA SER A 301 -17.80 -10.07 15.80
C SER A 301 -16.61 -9.31 15.18
N SER A 302 -16.31 -8.10 15.66
CA SER A 302 -15.12 -7.37 15.26
C SER A 302 -14.59 -6.43 16.35
N ILE A 303 -13.28 -6.11 16.24
CA ILE A 303 -12.58 -5.15 17.10
C ILE A 303 -11.96 -4.09 16.20
N ILE A 304 -12.29 -2.81 16.49
CA ILE A 304 -11.84 -1.67 15.71
C ILE A 304 -10.32 -1.45 15.89
N ALA A 305 -9.67 -0.84 14.93
CA ALA A 305 -8.22 -0.65 14.85
C ALA A 305 -7.59 0.07 16.06
N GLU A 306 -8.34 0.84 16.80
CA GLU A 306 -7.91 1.42 18.06
C GLU A 306 -7.70 0.37 19.17
N GLY A 307 -8.24 -0.84 18.98
CA GLY A 307 -8.13 -1.96 19.89
C GLY A 307 -9.05 -1.90 21.11
N THR A 308 -9.91 -0.92 21.20
CA THR A 308 -10.82 -0.70 22.35
C THR A 308 -12.28 -0.81 21.98
N ASP A 309 -12.64 -0.42 20.78
CA ASP A 309 -14.01 -0.38 20.32
C ASP A 309 -14.39 -1.68 19.60
N ILE A 310 -15.66 -2.03 19.69
CA ILE A 310 -16.19 -3.26 19.11
C ILE A 310 -17.41 -2.94 18.22
N TRP A 311 -17.68 -3.83 17.29
CA TRP A 311 -18.88 -3.81 16.49
C TRP A 311 -19.58 -5.17 16.57
N ASN A 312 -20.83 -5.17 16.98
CA ASN A 312 -21.67 -6.36 17.17
C ASN A 312 -22.93 -6.35 16.29
N GLY A 313 -22.96 -5.54 15.24
CA GLY A 313 -24.13 -5.39 14.39
C GLY A 313 -24.60 -6.67 13.69
N ALA A 314 -23.73 -7.66 13.55
CA ALA A 314 -24.07 -8.95 12.97
C ALA A 314 -24.68 -9.94 13.98
N GLY A 315 -24.63 -9.64 15.28
CA GLY A 315 -24.96 -10.60 16.35
C GLY A 315 -23.92 -11.73 16.47
N ASP A 316 -24.28 -12.77 17.21
CA ASP A 316 -23.45 -13.98 17.31
C ASP A 316 -23.63 -14.83 16.04
N ARG A 317 -22.51 -15.14 15.40
CA ARG A 317 -22.43 -15.98 14.19
C ARG A 317 -21.55 -17.21 14.39
N GLY A 318 -21.35 -17.64 15.63
CA GLY A 318 -20.41 -18.68 15.98
C GLY A 318 -18.97 -18.17 16.15
N ASP A 319 -18.82 -16.91 16.50
CA ASP A 319 -17.51 -16.25 16.65
C ASP A 319 -16.64 -16.96 17.69
N ALA A 320 -17.21 -17.44 18.79
CA ALA A 320 -16.47 -18.22 19.80
C ALA A 320 -15.94 -19.55 19.21
N ALA A 321 -16.78 -20.32 18.51
CA ALA A 321 -16.34 -21.57 17.88
C ALA A 321 -15.25 -21.34 16.85
N MET A 322 -15.36 -20.29 16.06
CA MET A 322 -14.33 -19.89 15.08
C MET A 322 -13.03 -19.49 15.77
N CYS A 323 -13.11 -18.75 16.89
CA CYS A 323 -11.97 -18.35 17.68
C CYS A 323 -11.22 -19.56 18.25
N ALA A 324 -11.94 -20.54 18.84
CA ALA A 324 -11.36 -21.78 19.33
C ALA A 324 -10.64 -22.55 18.21
N ASN A 325 -11.30 -22.74 17.07
CA ASN A 325 -10.73 -23.42 15.91
C ASN A 325 -9.49 -22.71 15.37
N GLY A 326 -9.56 -21.41 15.20
CA GLY A 326 -8.44 -20.61 14.68
C GLY A 326 -7.24 -20.59 15.59
N ALA A 327 -7.44 -20.41 16.91
CA ALA A 327 -6.39 -20.41 17.91
C ALA A 327 -5.71 -21.79 18.01
N ALA A 328 -6.49 -22.87 18.01
CA ALA A 328 -5.95 -24.24 18.04
C ALA A 328 -5.13 -24.56 16.77
N ARG A 329 -5.64 -24.22 15.60
CA ARG A 329 -4.92 -24.43 14.32
C ARG A 329 -3.65 -23.60 14.24
N TYR A 330 -3.69 -22.37 14.68
CA TYR A 330 -2.50 -21.51 14.76
C TYR A 330 -1.45 -22.10 15.68
N ALA A 331 -1.83 -22.46 16.91
CA ALA A 331 -0.91 -23.06 17.89
C ALA A 331 -0.26 -24.33 17.36
N LEU A 332 -1.01 -25.22 16.71
CA LEU A 332 -0.49 -26.44 16.10
C LEU A 332 0.49 -26.14 14.96
N ALA A 333 0.18 -25.19 14.08
CA ALA A 333 1.04 -24.83 12.95
C ALA A 333 2.30 -24.08 13.42
N ARG A 334 2.19 -23.29 14.46
CA ARG A 334 3.28 -22.50 15.03
C ARG A 334 4.28 -23.36 15.80
N ALA A 335 3.78 -24.44 16.43
CA ALA A 335 4.56 -25.36 17.26
C ALA A 335 5.34 -24.65 18.38
N ASP A 336 4.86 -23.51 18.86
CA ASP A 336 5.41 -22.77 19.98
C ASP A 336 4.58 -23.03 21.23
N ARG A 337 5.21 -23.66 22.23
CA ARG A 337 4.51 -24.05 23.46
C ARG A 337 4.06 -22.85 24.29
N THR A 338 4.85 -21.80 24.31
CA THR A 338 4.52 -20.58 25.08
C THR A 338 3.30 -19.89 24.52
N GLU A 339 3.26 -19.73 23.18
CA GLU A 339 2.09 -19.19 22.49
C GLU A 339 0.85 -20.10 22.69
N ALA A 340 1.02 -21.41 22.63
CA ALA A 340 -0.07 -22.36 22.84
C ALA A 340 -0.63 -22.27 24.28
N GLU A 341 0.22 -22.20 25.30
CA GLU A 341 -0.18 -22.02 26.70
C GLU A 341 -0.88 -20.67 26.94
N GLU A 342 -0.45 -19.61 26.26
CA GLU A 342 -1.13 -18.30 26.28
C GLU A 342 -2.54 -18.36 25.68
N LEU A 343 -2.72 -19.08 24.58
CA LEU A 343 -3.99 -19.17 23.86
C LEU A 343 -4.98 -20.16 24.49
N TRP A 344 -4.49 -21.11 25.27
CA TRP A 344 -5.32 -22.20 25.81
C TRP A 344 -6.54 -21.71 26.62
N PRO A 345 -6.44 -20.71 27.50
CA PRO A 345 -7.60 -20.21 28.25
C PRO A 345 -8.72 -19.67 27.34
N LEU A 346 -8.36 -19.03 26.22
CA LEU A 346 -9.34 -18.55 25.24
C LEU A 346 -10.01 -19.73 24.53
N VAL A 347 -9.25 -20.74 24.13
CA VAL A 347 -9.80 -21.94 23.48
C VAL A 347 -10.76 -22.66 24.41
N GLU A 348 -10.36 -22.88 25.67
CA GLU A 348 -11.19 -23.53 26.70
C GLU A 348 -12.49 -22.76 26.92
N TRP A 349 -12.41 -21.45 27.15
CA TRP A 349 -13.57 -20.60 27.31
C TRP A 349 -14.53 -20.65 26.12
N CYS A 350 -13.98 -20.61 24.89
CA CYS A 350 -14.80 -20.70 23.68
C CYS A 350 -15.46 -22.06 23.47
N LEU A 351 -14.91 -23.14 24.04
CA LEU A 351 -15.52 -24.48 23.99
C LEU A 351 -16.60 -24.67 25.04
N GLU A 352 -16.53 -23.96 26.16
CA GLU A 352 -17.54 -23.94 27.21
C GLU A 352 -18.74 -23.05 26.86
N TYR A 353 -18.55 -22.05 25.99
CA TYR A 353 -19.58 -21.17 25.44
C TYR A 353 -20.58 -21.95 24.61
#